data_084e099be5922a3bd6d2186db22a2839
#
_entry.id   084e099be5922a3bd6d2186db22a2839
#
_cell.length_a   1.000
_cell.length_b   1.000
_cell.length_c   1.000
_cell.angle_alpha   90.00
_cell.angle_beta   90.00
_cell.angle_gamma   90.00
#
_symmetry.space_group_name_H-M   'P 1'
#
loop_
_entity.id
_entity.type
_entity.pdbx_description
1 polymer ?
#
loop_
_entity_poly.entity_id
_entity_poly.type
_entity_poly.pdbx_seq_one_letter_code
_entity_poly.pdbx_strand_id
1 'polypeptide(L)'
;ILIIVVVVGTGSFLWNHFINSDPASAELKQMVTDSASSTFSVKKWEEADRYSKKAIKFKEKDALMSSGNEFAVTGVKLKAPYGIACLPEGILLADHGENCLYLIDYSGNLVRKIGELGNGPNQFQKPTGCTYHNGYYYVIDSGNKRIVILDRQFNYTKELKLPKSEREPEKEFTDIAINDKDDIYISGNYLYDSGIYKYNAEKEKFENIQKYFYGSLKTFNGEVYAVDQFRIYVDFEKKEITGGAGPNALWRLDGRNIKKLSNLPAGLNAGSFELLRDNLIICSPFHSAVMVFNMKNGKYMSNIYEVDKMDYKTYASIYGSDLYITEPEKGKILKISLEKLQ
;
A
#
# COMPACT_ATOMS: atom_id res chain seq x y z
N ILE A 1 17.53 -4.32 -1.69
CA ILE A 1 18.26 -3.04 -1.61
C ILE A 1 17.81 -2.25 -0.39
N LEU A 2 16.49 -2.18 -0.09
CA LEU A 2 15.97 -1.61 1.15
C LEU A 2 16.63 -2.28 2.39
N ILE A 3 16.86 -3.56 2.28
CA ILE A 3 17.47 -4.42 3.30
C ILE A 3 18.94 -4.07 3.54
N ILE A 4 19.67 -3.66 2.51
CA ILE A 4 21.11 -3.33 2.60
C ILE A 4 21.38 -2.15 3.53
N VAL A 5 20.50 -1.17 3.51
CA VAL A 5 20.68 0.06 4.28
C VAL A 5 20.47 -0.15 5.77
N VAL A 6 19.62 -1.09 6.15
CA VAL A 6 19.34 -1.40 7.56
C VAL A 6 20.50 -2.11 8.26
N VAL A 7 21.36 -2.82 7.50
CA VAL A 7 22.45 -3.62 8.08
C VAL A 7 23.62 -2.79 8.56
N VAL A 8 23.90 -1.66 7.95
CA VAL A 8 25.11 -0.87 8.27
C VAL A 8 24.97 -0.05 9.55
N GLY A 9 23.75 0.16 10.06
CA GLY A 9 23.54 1.12 11.14
C GLY A 9 23.01 0.63 12.48
N THR A 10 22.23 -0.45 12.56
CA THR A 10 21.47 -0.75 13.80
C THR A 10 21.39 -2.21 14.21
N GLY A 11 22.30 -3.05 13.74
CA GLY A 11 22.43 -4.38 14.32
C GLY A 11 21.52 -5.47 13.76
N SER A 12 21.92 -6.65 14.03
CA SER A 12 21.52 -7.95 13.52
C SER A 12 20.00 -8.31 13.58
N PHE A 13 19.18 -7.58 14.29
CA PHE A 13 17.81 -8.01 14.56
C PHE A 13 16.85 -7.81 13.37
N LEU A 14 16.86 -6.64 12.75
CA LEU A 14 16.03 -6.37 11.55
C LEU A 14 16.53 -7.15 10.33
N TRP A 15 17.84 -7.32 10.20
CA TRP A 15 18.47 -8.11 9.17
C TRP A 15 18.02 -9.57 9.16
N ASN A 16 18.03 -10.24 10.30
CA ASN A 16 17.60 -11.63 10.41
C ASN A 16 16.11 -11.84 10.09
N HIS A 17 15.28 -10.86 10.37
CA HIS A 17 13.84 -10.97 10.14
C HIS A 17 13.49 -10.89 8.64
N PHE A 18 14.16 -10.02 7.89
CA PHE A 18 13.90 -9.85 6.45
C PHE A 18 14.55 -10.91 5.56
N ILE A 19 15.73 -11.39 5.91
CA ILE A 19 16.51 -12.32 5.07
C ILE A 19 16.02 -13.77 5.14
N ASN A 20 15.42 -14.17 6.25
CA ASN A 20 14.99 -15.57 6.41
C ASN A 20 13.61 -15.86 5.77
N SER A 21 12.93 -14.88 5.19
CA SER A 21 11.59 -15.04 4.66
C SER A 21 11.48 -15.05 3.12
N ASP A 22 12.59 -14.81 2.36
CA ASP A 22 12.51 -14.69 0.90
C ASP A 22 13.70 -15.40 0.20
N PRO A 23 13.44 -16.31 -0.79
CA PRO A 23 14.51 -16.97 -1.58
C PRO A 23 15.39 -16.00 -2.41
N ALA A 24 14.91 -14.82 -2.79
CA ALA A 24 15.70 -13.75 -3.39
C ALA A 24 16.81 -13.21 -2.46
N SER A 25 16.79 -13.61 -1.20
CA SER A 25 17.72 -13.17 -0.18
C SER A 25 19.16 -13.69 -0.37
N ALA A 26 19.36 -14.80 -1.08
CA ALA A 26 20.70 -15.37 -1.29
C ALA A 26 21.51 -14.53 -2.31
N GLU A 27 20.90 -14.13 -3.42
CA GLU A 27 21.52 -13.23 -4.40
C GLU A 27 21.76 -11.84 -3.78
N LEU A 28 20.83 -11.37 -2.97
CA LEU A 28 20.98 -10.09 -2.27
C LEU A 28 22.14 -10.15 -1.25
N LYS A 29 22.32 -11.26 -0.53
CA LYS A 29 23.48 -11.47 0.36
C LYS A 29 24.79 -11.35 -0.40
N GLN A 30 24.89 -11.97 -1.58
CA GLN A 30 26.08 -11.91 -2.41
C GLN A 30 26.36 -10.49 -2.89
N MET A 31 25.34 -9.79 -3.39
CA MET A 31 25.47 -8.39 -3.83
C MET A 31 25.89 -7.44 -2.70
N VAL A 32 25.43 -7.68 -1.47
CA VAL A 32 25.83 -6.90 -0.27
C VAL A 32 27.28 -7.15 0.09
N THR A 33 27.68 -8.41 0.07
CA THR A 33 29.08 -8.80 0.38
C THR A 33 30.04 -8.24 -0.65
N ASP A 34 29.67 -8.24 -1.91
CA ASP A 34 30.48 -7.71 -3.02
C ASP A 34 30.48 -6.17 -3.05
N SER A 35 29.42 -5.51 -2.58
CA SER A 35 29.34 -4.04 -2.50
C SER A 35 29.94 -3.45 -1.22
N ALA A 36 30.15 -4.26 -0.18
CA ALA A 36 30.83 -3.82 1.06
C ALA A 36 32.28 -3.39 0.82
N SER A 37 32.87 -3.72 -0.34
CA SER A 37 34.18 -3.22 -0.76
C SER A 37 34.15 -1.82 -1.36
N SER A 38 32.97 -1.24 -1.65
CA SER A 38 32.82 0.13 -2.12
C SER A 38 32.16 0.99 -1.05
N THR A 39 32.92 1.90 -0.47
CA THR A 39 32.52 2.82 0.60
C THR A 39 31.38 3.75 0.14
N PHE A 40 30.14 3.39 0.47
CA PHE A 40 29.02 4.34 0.45
C PHE A 40 29.06 5.18 1.73
N SER A 41 29.01 6.50 1.61
CA SER A 41 28.85 7.37 2.76
C SER A 41 27.35 7.46 3.13
N VAL A 42 27.04 7.08 4.37
CA VAL A 42 25.67 7.21 4.90
C VAL A 42 25.54 8.58 5.54
N LYS A 43 25.04 9.56 4.78
CA LYS A 43 24.70 10.88 5.32
C LYS A 43 23.27 10.85 5.91
N LYS A 44 23.12 11.35 7.13
CA LYS A 44 21.83 11.53 7.86
C LYS A 44 21.16 10.27 8.42
N TRP A 45 21.82 9.10 8.43
CA TRP A 45 21.24 7.92 9.06
C TRP A 45 21.05 8.08 10.57
N GLU A 46 21.97 8.75 11.25
CA GLU A 46 21.88 9.05 12.68
C GLU A 46 20.68 9.94 13.06
N GLU A 47 20.26 10.85 12.17
CA GLU A 47 19.02 11.59 12.37
C GLU A 47 17.80 10.71 12.24
N ALA A 48 17.77 9.78 11.28
CA ALA A 48 16.69 8.83 11.10
C ALA A 48 16.56 7.90 12.31
N ASP A 49 17.68 7.41 12.84
CA ASP A 49 17.70 6.57 14.04
C ASP A 49 17.27 7.36 15.30
N ARG A 50 17.59 8.65 15.41
CA ARG A 50 17.05 9.51 16.46
C ARG A 50 15.54 9.71 16.35
N TYR A 51 14.99 9.78 15.13
CA TYR A 51 13.55 9.86 14.90
C TYR A 51 12.86 8.52 15.19
N SER A 52 13.48 7.38 14.84
CA SER A 52 12.94 6.06 15.17
C SER A 52 13.01 5.75 16.66
N LYS A 53 14.04 6.21 17.37
CA LYS A 53 14.18 6.07 18.84
C LYS A 53 13.30 7.03 19.64
N LYS A 54 12.91 8.16 19.06
CA LYS A 54 11.80 9.01 19.54
C LYS A 54 10.46 8.53 19.01
N ALA A 55 10.45 7.42 18.25
CA ALA A 55 9.24 6.82 17.74
C ALA A 55 8.22 6.67 18.88
N ILE A 56 7.07 7.12 18.58
CA ILE A 56 5.85 7.19 19.33
C ILE A 56 5.88 6.14 20.43
N LYS A 57 6.14 6.57 21.67
CA LYS A 57 5.83 5.74 22.83
C LYS A 57 4.30 5.76 22.95
N PHE A 58 3.66 4.84 22.22
CA PHE A 58 2.24 4.60 22.38
C PHE A 58 2.04 4.14 23.81
N LYS A 59 1.35 4.95 24.61
CA LYS A 59 0.96 4.54 25.94
C LYS A 59 -0.16 3.52 25.76
N GLU A 60 0.05 2.30 26.23
CA GLU A 60 -0.96 1.23 26.32
C GLU A 60 -2.30 1.68 26.94
N LYS A 61 -2.30 2.78 27.67
CA LYS A 61 -3.48 3.35 28.36
C LYS A 61 -4.49 4.05 27.45
N ASP A 62 -4.14 4.36 26.20
CA ASP A 62 -5.01 5.15 25.31
C ASP A 62 -5.62 4.29 24.18
N ALA A 63 -5.50 2.97 24.24
CA ALA A 63 -6.03 2.08 23.23
C ALA A 63 -7.56 2.00 23.31
N LEU A 64 -8.24 2.61 22.36
CA LEU A 64 -9.65 2.35 22.07
C LEU A 64 -9.77 0.98 21.37
N MET A 65 -9.49 -0.10 22.10
CA MET A 65 -9.53 -1.44 21.52
C MET A 65 -10.93 -1.72 20.95
N SER A 66 -10.97 -1.94 19.65
CA SER A 66 -12.15 -2.39 18.94
C SER A 66 -12.14 -3.92 18.84
N SER A 67 -13.31 -4.52 18.75
CA SER A 67 -13.38 -5.94 18.39
C SER A 67 -12.91 -6.11 16.96
N GLY A 68 -11.97 -7.00 16.74
CA GLY A 68 -11.49 -7.37 15.42
C GLY A 68 -11.35 -8.88 15.35
N ASN A 69 -11.80 -9.47 14.25
CA ASN A 69 -11.75 -10.90 14.02
C ASN A 69 -11.33 -11.20 12.58
N GLU A 70 -10.89 -12.42 12.36
CA GLU A 70 -10.77 -12.94 11.00
C GLU A 70 -12.15 -12.89 10.33
N PHE A 71 -12.25 -12.26 9.17
CA PHE A 71 -13.43 -12.29 8.34
C PHE A 71 -13.45 -13.63 7.60
N ALA A 72 -14.29 -14.55 8.06
CA ALA A 72 -14.37 -15.88 7.50
C ALA A 72 -14.92 -15.83 6.07
N VAL A 73 -14.11 -16.26 5.10
CA VAL A 73 -14.51 -16.40 3.70
C VAL A 73 -14.85 -17.84 3.41
N THR A 74 -16.02 -18.08 2.81
CA THR A 74 -16.53 -19.40 2.44
C THR A 74 -16.63 -19.55 0.92
N GLY A 75 -16.55 -20.80 0.44
CA GLY A 75 -16.63 -21.11 -0.98
C GLY A 75 -15.34 -20.91 -1.77
N VAL A 76 -14.31 -20.31 -1.18
CA VAL A 76 -12.99 -20.15 -1.78
C VAL A 76 -11.90 -20.10 -0.70
N LYS A 77 -10.69 -20.55 -1.07
CA LYS A 77 -9.48 -20.34 -0.27
C LYS A 77 -8.66 -19.22 -0.91
N LEU A 78 -8.48 -18.12 -0.18
CA LEU A 78 -7.63 -17.01 -0.60
C LEU A 78 -6.17 -17.46 -0.55
N LYS A 79 -5.36 -17.00 -1.51
CA LYS A 79 -3.94 -17.36 -1.58
C LYS A 79 -3.02 -16.20 -1.22
N ALA A 80 -3.25 -15.05 -1.86
CA ALA A 80 -2.55 -13.80 -1.55
C ALA A 80 -3.47 -12.62 -1.89
N PRO A 81 -4.48 -12.32 -1.04
CA PRO A 81 -5.40 -11.22 -1.28
C PRO A 81 -4.67 -9.88 -1.10
N TYR A 82 -4.53 -9.13 -2.19
CA TYR A 82 -3.91 -7.81 -2.18
C TYR A 82 -5.00 -6.72 -2.15
N GLY A 83 -5.33 -6.16 -3.31
CA GLY A 83 -6.27 -5.06 -3.41
C GLY A 83 -7.67 -5.40 -2.89
N ILE A 84 -8.26 -4.50 -2.16
CA ILE A 84 -9.60 -4.61 -1.61
C ILE A 84 -10.39 -3.33 -1.84
N ALA A 85 -11.62 -3.47 -2.32
CA ALA A 85 -12.58 -2.39 -2.44
C ALA A 85 -13.94 -2.83 -1.88
N CYS A 86 -14.40 -2.17 -0.82
CA CYS A 86 -15.71 -2.40 -0.25
C CYS A 86 -16.77 -1.60 -1.02
N LEU A 87 -17.83 -2.29 -1.46
CA LEU A 87 -18.89 -1.81 -2.34
C LEU A 87 -20.24 -2.13 -1.72
N PRO A 88 -21.35 -1.47 -2.13
CA PRO A 88 -22.68 -1.82 -1.63
C PRO A 88 -23.06 -3.29 -1.83
N GLU A 89 -22.61 -3.92 -2.93
CA GLU A 89 -22.87 -5.31 -3.28
C GLU A 89 -21.92 -6.33 -2.62
N GLY A 90 -20.85 -5.87 -1.95
CA GLY A 90 -19.88 -6.75 -1.29
C GLY A 90 -18.45 -6.24 -1.41
N ILE A 91 -17.51 -7.11 -1.15
CA ILE A 91 -16.08 -6.86 -1.14
C ILE A 91 -15.48 -7.36 -2.46
N LEU A 92 -14.99 -6.45 -3.30
CA LEU A 92 -14.14 -6.83 -4.44
C LEU A 92 -12.71 -7.02 -3.93
N LEU A 93 -12.14 -8.18 -4.23
CA LEU A 93 -10.83 -8.59 -3.78
C LEU A 93 -9.96 -9.01 -4.96
N ALA A 94 -8.77 -8.47 -5.10
CA ALA A 94 -7.77 -8.91 -6.06
C ALA A 94 -6.86 -9.95 -5.40
N ASP A 95 -6.98 -11.21 -5.80
CA ASP A 95 -6.10 -12.28 -5.31
C ASP A 95 -4.89 -12.43 -6.24
N HIS A 96 -3.79 -11.81 -5.82
CA HIS A 96 -2.51 -11.82 -6.53
C HIS A 96 -1.98 -13.24 -6.74
N GLY A 97 -2.18 -14.12 -5.77
CA GLY A 97 -1.70 -15.50 -5.81
C GLY A 97 -2.54 -16.42 -6.70
N GLU A 98 -3.83 -16.15 -6.83
CA GLU A 98 -4.77 -16.90 -7.68
C GLU A 98 -4.96 -16.27 -9.07
N ASN A 99 -4.41 -15.08 -9.31
CA ASN A 99 -4.51 -14.37 -10.59
C ASN A 99 -5.97 -14.12 -11.02
N CYS A 100 -6.82 -13.77 -10.09
CA CYS A 100 -8.24 -13.52 -10.33
C CYS A 100 -8.77 -12.46 -9.36
N LEU A 101 -10.04 -12.09 -9.54
CA LEU A 101 -10.77 -11.30 -8.56
C LEU A 101 -11.87 -12.17 -7.93
N TYR A 102 -12.22 -11.83 -6.69
CA TYR A 102 -13.37 -12.39 -5.99
C TYR A 102 -14.33 -11.27 -5.59
N LEU A 103 -15.61 -11.47 -5.80
CA LEU A 103 -16.66 -10.71 -5.15
C LEU A 103 -17.20 -11.57 -3.99
N ILE A 104 -17.14 -11.04 -2.78
CA ILE A 104 -17.50 -11.72 -1.54
C ILE A 104 -18.55 -10.86 -0.84
N ASP A 105 -19.67 -11.45 -0.39
CA ASP A 105 -20.67 -10.70 0.37
C ASP A 105 -20.19 -10.37 1.79
N TYR A 106 -20.91 -9.50 2.50
CA TYR A 106 -20.55 -9.10 3.87
C TYR A 106 -20.84 -10.18 4.93
N SER A 107 -21.38 -11.32 4.52
CA SER A 107 -21.49 -12.54 5.33
C SER A 107 -20.30 -13.49 5.11
N GLY A 108 -19.40 -13.17 4.16
CA GLY A 108 -18.22 -13.95 3.84
C GLY A 108 -18.42 -14.97 2.73
N ASN A 109 -19.58 -15.03 2.08
CA ASN A 109 -19.83 -16.01 1.02
C ASN A 109 -19.24 -15.51 -0.31
N LEU A 110 -18.61 -16.43 -1.05
CA LEU A 110 -18.21 -16.16 -2.43
C LEU A 110 -19.46 -15.94 -3.30
N VAL A 111 -19.59 -14.72 -3.85
CA VAL A 111 -20.65 -14.38 -4.82
C VAL A 111 -20.20 -14.72 -6.23
N ARG A 112 -18.95 -14.35 -6.57
CA ARG A 112 -18.43 -14.55 -7.93
C ARG A 112 -16.91 -14.60 -7.94
N LYS A 113 -16.36 -15.53 -8.75
CA LYS A 113 -14.96 -15.49 -9.20
C LYS A 113 -14.91 -14.82 -10.58
N ILE A 114 -13.99 -13.88 -10.77
CA ILE A 114 -13.83 -13.12 -12.00
C ILE A 114 -12.41 -13.32 -12.51
N GLY A 115 -12.29 -13.88 -13.69
CA GLY A 115 -11.01 -14.05 -14.37
C GLY A 115 -10.20 -15.26 -13.92
N GLU A 116 -9.06 -15.41 -14.56
CA GLU A 116 -8.08 -16.49 -14.40
C GLU A 116 -6.70 -16.01 -14.87
N LEU A 117 -5.66 -16.82 -14.68
CA LEU A 117 -4.32 -16.51 -15.17
C LEU A 117 -4.30 -16.35 -16.68
N GLY A 118 -3.76 -15.26 -17.17
CA GLY A 118 -3.56 -14.97 -18.58
C GLY A 118 -3.42 -13.49 -18.88
N ASN A 119 -3.47 -13.13 -20.17
CA ASN A 119 -3.32 -11.75 -20.65
C ASN A 119 -4.48 -11.30 -21.57
N GLY A 120 -5.48 -12.13 -21.78
CA GLY A 120 -6.68 -11.80 -22.55
C GLY A 120 -7.67 -10.90 -21.78
N PRO A 121 -8.83 -10.60 -22.40
CA PRO A 121 -9.94 -9.98 -21.69
C PRO A 121 -10.36 -10.84 -20.48
N ASN A 122 -10.61 -10.20 -19.34
CA ASN A 122 -10.95 -10.90 -18.08
C ASN A 122 -9.91 -11.94 -17.62
N GLN A 123 -8.68 -11.87 -18.09
CA GLN A 123 -7.56 -12.64 -17.55
C GLN A 123 -6.60 -11.70 -16.84
N PHE A 124 -5.95 -12.18 -15.79
CA PHE A 124 -5.07 -11.38 -14.95
C PHE A 124 -3.76 -12.11 -14.68
N GLN A 125 -2.71 -11.32 -14.43
CA GLN A 125 -1.44 -11.81 -13.92
C GLN A 125 -1.00 -10.94 -12.76
N LYS A 126 -0.96 -11.51 -11.56
CA LYS A 126 -0.58 -10.78 -10.35
C LYS A 126 -1.38 -9.48 -10.17
N PRO A 127 -2.72 -9.52 -10.11
CA PRO A 127 -3.52 -8.33 -9.86
C PRO A 127 -3.18 -7.78 -8.47
N THR A 128 -3.17 -6.43 -8.35
CA THR A 128 -2.83 -5.73 -7.11
C THR A 128 -3.97 -4.81 -6.67
N GLY A 129 -3.86 -3.50 -6.86
CA GLY A 129 -4.88 -2.54 -6.45
C GLY A 129 -6.17 -2.64 -7.27
N CYS A 130 -7.30 -2.44 -6.62
CA CYS A 130 -8.58 -2.31 -7.29
C CYS A 130 -9.43 -1.20 -6.68
N THR A 131 -10.29 -0.58 -7.49
CA THR A 131 -11.25 0.44 -7.06
C THR A 131 -12.49 0.42 -7.96
N TYR A 132 -13.55 1.06 -7.49
CA TYR A 132 -14.78 1.25 -8.25
C TYR A 132 -15.06 2.75 -8.40
N HIS A 133 -15.38 3.16 -9.60
CA HIS A 133 -15.72 4.53 -9.89
C HIS A 133 -16.72 4.63 -11.05
N ASN A 134 -17.78 5.40 -10.89
CA ASN A 134 -18.77 5.72 -11.94
C ASN A 134 -19.29 4.52 -12.75
N GLY A 135 -19.53 3.37 -12.09
CA GLY A 135 -20.09 2.20 -12.75
C GLY A 135 -19.05 1.24 -13.32
N TYR A 136 -17.77 1.49 -13.09
CA TYR A 136 -16.67 0.66 -13.58
C TYR A 136 -15.74 0.22 -12.47
N TYR A 137 -15.23 -1.00 -12.59
CA TYR A 137 -14.15 -1.51 -11.76
C TYR A 137 -12.83 -1.29 -12.46
N TYR A 138 -11.86 -0.79 -11.76
CA TYR A 138 -10.50 -0.57 -12.22
C TYR A 138 -9.58 -1.49 -11.45
N VAL A 139 -8.83 -2.31 -12.16
CA VAL A 139 -7.95 -3.33 -11.55
C VAL A 139 -6.55 -3.18 -12.12
N ILE A 140 -5.57 -3.00 -11.25
CA ILE A 140 -4.17 -3.04 -11.64
C ILE A 140 -3.79 -4.50 -11.89
N ASP A 141 -3.61 -4.86 -13.14
CA ASP A 141 -3.10 -6.15 -13.60
C ASP A 141 -1.58 -6.04 -13.77
N SER A 142 -0.90 -6.08 -12.62
CA SER A 142 0.51 -5.66 -12.50
C SER A 142 1.46 -6.50 -13.32
N GLY A 143 1.24 -7.81 -13.40
CA GLY A 143 2.05 -8.71 -14.21
C GLY A 143 1.92 -8.45 -15.71
N ASN A 144 0.74 -8.09 -16.20
CA ASN A 144 0.49 -7.72 -17.58
C ASN A 144 0.76 -6.24 -17.90
N LYS A 145 1.20 -5.45 -16.91
CA LYS A 145 1.54 -4.03 -17.02
C LYS A 145 0.39 -3.19 -17.59
N ARG A 146 -0.83 -3.41 -17.08
CA ARG A 146 -2.04 -2.69 -17.48
C ARG A 146 -2.99 -2.46 -16.31
N ILE A 147 -3.95 -1.54 -16.50
CA ILE A 147 -5.17 -1.45 -15.70
C ILE A 147 -6.29 -1.99 -16.57
N VAL A 148 -6.98 -3.01 -16.08
CA VAL A 148 -8.19 -3.54 -16.71
C VAL A 148 -9.38 -2.78 -16.19
N ILE A 149 -10.28 -2.34 -17.07
CA ILE A 149 -11.52 -1.66 -16.74
C ILE A 149 -12.68 -2.58 -17.11
N LEU A 150 -13.50 -2.92 -16.12
CA LEU A 150 -14.66 -3.80 -16.24
C LEU A 150 -15.94 -2.99 -15.99
N ASP A 151 -17.04 -3.36 -16.66
CA ASP A 151 -18.36 -2.82 -16.37
C ASP A 151 -18.97 -3.42 -15.07
N ARG A 152 -20.19 -3.00 -14.72
CA ARG A 152 -20.90 -3.50 -13.53
C ARG A 152 -21.17 -5.01 -13.55
N GLN A 153 -21.20 -5.61 -14.72
CA GLN A 153 -21.37 -7.05 -14.92
C GLN A 153 -20.03 -7.80 -14.96
N PHE A 154 -18.93 -7.11 -14.71
CA PHE A 154 -17.56 -7.60 -14.82
C PHE A 154 -17.14 -8.01 -16.24
N ASN A 155 -17.74 -7.42 -17.27
CA ASN A 155 -17.28 -7.60 -18.63
C ASN A 155 -16.12 -6.63 -18.91
N TYR A 156 -15.12 -7.11 -19.63
CA TYR A 156 -14.02 -6.27 -20.10
C TYR A 156 -14.53 -5.13 -20.99
N THR A 157 -14.09 -3.92 -20.68
CA THR A 157 -14.43 -2.72 -21.44
C THR A 157 -13.22 -2.18 -22.21
N LYS A 158 -12.14 -1.94 -21.50
CA LYS A 158 -10.88 -1.45 -22.07
C LYS A 158 -9.73 -1.64 -21.09
N GLU A 159 -8.53 -1.30 -21.53
CA GLU A 159 -7.34 -1.27 -20.66
C GLU A 159 -6.55 0.04 -20.81
N LEU A 160 -5.79 0.38 -19.79
CA LEU A 160 -4.82 1.47 -19.80
C LEU A 160 -3.45 0.87 -19.53
N LYS A 161 -2.45 1.23 -20.33
CA LYS A 161 -1.07 0.73 -20.17
C LYS A 161 -0.40 1.40 -18.97
N LEU A 162 0.20 0.59 -18.11
CA LEU A 162 1.02 1.10 -17.01
C LEU A 162 2.36 1.65 -17.52
N PRO A 163 2.96 2.62 -16.79
CA PRO A 163 4.28 3.13 -17.12
C PRO A 163 5.32 2.00 -17.13
N LYS A 164 6.16 1.98 -18.15
CA LYS A 164 7.33 1.08 -18.20
C LYS A 164 8.50 1.73 -17.46
N SER A 165 9.28 0.93 -16.77
CA SER A 165 10.58 1.31 -16.25
C SER A 165 11.65 0.49 -16.96
N GLU A 166 12.64 1.15 -17.56
CA GLU A 166 13.79 0.47 -18.15
C GLU A 166 14.76 -0.05 -17.09
N ARG A 167 14.81 0.62 -15.94
CA ARG A 167 15.68 0.26 -14.82
C ARG A 167 15.09 -0.85 -13.93
N GLU A 168 13.77 -0.94 -13.88
CA GLU A 168 13.03 -1.82 -13.01
C GLU A 168 11.85 -2.46 -13.75
N PRO A 169 12.13 -3.44 -14.64
CA PRO A 169 11.09 -4.09 -15.44
C PRO A 169 10.04 -4.81 -14.59
N GLU A 170 10.42 -5.26 -13.38
CA GLU A 170 9.55 -5.93 -12.41
C GLU A 170 8.75 -4.95 -11.54
N LYS A 171 8.82 -3.64 -11.80
CA LYS A 171 8.07 -2.63 -11.05
C LYS A 171 6.59 -2.98 -10.95
N GLU A 172 6.08 -3.02 -9.74
CA GLU A 172 4.68 -3.20 -9.44
C GLU A 172 4.02 -1.86 -9.10
N PHE A 173 2.83 -1.65 -9.62
CA PHE A 173 1.91 -0.63 -9.14
C PHE A 173 0.97 -1.29 -8.16
N THR A 174 0.69 -0.63 -7.04
CA THR A 174 0.00 -1.24 -5.91
C THR A 174 -1.34 -0.61 -5.61
N ASP A 175 -1.46 0.70 -5.76
CA ASP A 175 -2.70 1.41 -5.47
C ASP A 175 -3.21 2.22 -6.66
N ILE A 176 -4.53 2.30 -6.75
CA ILE A 176 -5.27 3.11 -7.69
C ILE A 176 -6.37 3.90 -6.97
N ALA A 177 -6.47 5.18 -7.25
CA ALA A 177 -7.51 6.05 -6.73
C ALA A 177 -8.01 6.99 -7.84
N ILE A 178 -9.31 7.30 -7.81
CA ILE A 178 -9.97 8.12 -8.83
C ILE A 178 -10.82 9.17 -8.12
N ASN A 179 -10.70 10.43 -8.51
CA ASN A 179 -11.49 11.52 -7.94
C ASN A 179 -12.81 11.76 -8.71
N ASP A 180 -13.65 12.68 -8.21
CA ASP A 180 -14.93 13.03 -8.84
C ASP A 180 -14.78 13.75 -10.20
N LYS A 181 -13.55 14.12 -10.59
CA LYS A 181 -13.23 14.69 -11.91
C LYS A 181 -12.78 13.64 -12.91
N ASP A 182 -12.91 12.35 -12.58
CA ASP A 182 -12.40 11.19 -13.33
C ASP A 182 -10.86 11.17 -13.49
N ASP A 183 -10.12 11.91 -12.68
CA ASP A 183 -8.66 11.84 -12.65
C ASP A 183 -8.20 10.52 -12.04
N ILE A 184 -7.46 9.72 -12.80
CA ILE A 184 -6.94 8.42 -12.35
C ILE A 184 -5.51 8.60 -11.86
N TYR A 185 -5.26 8.18 -10.63
CA TYR A 185 -3.94 8.18 -9.99
C TYR A 185 -3.53 6.76 -9.63
N ILE A 186 -2.26 6.45 -9.81
CA ILE A 186 -1.66 5.18 -9.37
C ILE A 186 -0.37 5.46 -8.58
N SER A 187 -0.06 4.61 -7.62
CA SER A 187 1.24 4.61 -6.95
C SER A 187 2.05 3.38 -7.33
N GLY A 188 3.33 3.61 -7.59
CA GLY A 188 4.30 2.55 -7.86
C GLY A 188 5.37 2.56 -6.78
N ASN A 189 5.49 1.45 -6.07
CA ASN A 189 6.38 1.30 -4.93
C ASN A 189 7.63 0.52 -5.33
N TYR A 190 8.60 1.21 -5.93
CA TYR A 190 9.89 0.62 -6.28
C TYR A 190 11.04 1.59 -5.99
N LEU A 191 12.24 1.08 -5.85
CA LEU A 191 13.39 1.84 -5.32
C LEU A 191 13.76 3.08 -6.12
N TYR A 192 13.81 2.98 -7.45
CA TYR A 192 14.31 4.07 -8.29
C TYR A 192 13.20 4.87 -8.95
N ASP A 193 12.09 4.19 -9.29
CA ASP A 193 10.99 4.76 -10.03
C ASP A 193 9.70 4.82 -9.20
N SER A 194 9.80 4.78 -7.87
CA SER A 194 8.64 5.00 -7.01
C SER A 194 8.04 6.38 -7.27
N GLY A 195 6.73 6.48 -7.24
CA GLY A 195 6.08 7.75 -7.51
C GLY A 195 4.57 7.66 -7.56
N ILE A 196 3.96 8.84 -7.64
CA ILE A 196 2.56 9.01 -8.01
C ILE A 196 2.49 9.38 -9.48
N TYR A 197 1.63 8.68 -10.20
CA TYR A 197 1.40 8.90 -11.62
C TYR A 197 -0.06 9.26 -11.84
N LYS A 198 -0.31 10.25 -12.70
CA LYS A 198 -1.65 10.64 -13.15
C LYS A 198 -1.83 10.25 -14.61
N TYR A 199 -2.99 9.69 -14.95
CA TYR A 199 -3.33 9.41 -16.35
C TYR A 199 -3.61 10.70 -17.10
N ASN A 200 -2.98 10.81 -18.26
CA ASN A 200 -3.23 11.89 -19.22
C ASN A 200 -4.01 11.30 -20.41
N ALA A 201 -5.30 11.65 -20.50
CA ALA A 201 -6.19 11.10 -21.52
C ALA A 201 -5.83 11.53 -22.96
N GLU A 202 -5.30 12.75 -23.13
CA GLU A 202 -4.90 13.26 -24.46
C GLU A 202 -3.69 12.50 -25.01
N LYS A 203 -2.79 12.10 -24.13
CA LYS A 203 -1.56 11.37 -24.49
C LYS A 203 -1.70 9.86 -24.30
N GLU A 204 -2.83 9.39 -23.79
CA GLU A 204 -3.12 7.99 -23.47
C GLU A 204 -2.02 7.32 -22.63
N LYS A 205 -1.45 8.06 -21.65
CA LYS A 205 -0.38 7.55 -20.81
C LYS A 205 -0.40 8.13 -19.40
N PHE A 206 0.21 7.41 -18.49
CA PHE A 206 0.49 7.90 -17.15
C PHE A 206 1.74 8.79 -17.15
N GLU A 207 1.65 9.93 -16.48
CA GLU A 207 2.75 10.88 -16.28
C GLU A 207 3.09 10.94 -14.78
N ASN A 208 4.39 10.83 -14.46
CA ASN A 208 4.85 10.96 -13.08
C ASN A 208 4.65 12.40 -12.60
N ILE A 209 3.86 12.59 -11.54
CA ILE A 209 3.58 13.89 -10.94
C ILE A 209 4.31 14.09 -9.62
N GLN A 210 4.76 13.00 -8.98
CA GLN A 210 5.57 13.03 -7.76
C GLN A 210 6.57 11.89 -7.77
N LYS A 211 7.82 12.20 -8.04
CA LYS A 211 8.92 11.25 -7.97
C LYS A 211 9.25 10.89 -6.51
N TYR A 212 9.81 9.69 -6.35
CA TYR A 212 10.28 9.21 -5.04
C TYR A 212 9.19 9.17 -3.96
N PHE A 213 7.95 8.97 -4.36
CA PHE A 213 6.87 8.69 -3.43
C PHE A 213 6.74 7.18 -3.25
N TYR A 214 6.81 6.73 -2.02
CA TYR A 214 6.55 5.36 -1.61
C TYR A 214 5.39 5.39 -0.63
N GLY A 215 4.23 4.85 -0.99
CA GLY A 215 3.04 4.93 -0.14
C GLY A 215 1.76 4.55 -0.84
N SER A 216 0.67 4.77 -0.16
CA SER A 216 -0.68 4.37 -0.55
C SER A 216 -1.53 5.54 -1.01
N LEU A 217 -2.53 5.25 -1.84
CA LEU A 217 -3.53 6.20 -2.34
C LEU A 217 -4.94 5.76 -1.93
N LYS A 218 -5.81 6.73 -1.61
CA LYS A 218 -7.23 6.50 -1.34
C LYS A 218 -8.10 7.61 -1.87
N THR A 219 -9.30 7.25 -2.31
CA THR A 219 -10.35 8.21 -2.62
C THR A 219 -11.25 8.38 -1.40
N PHE A 220 -11.49 9.63 -1.01
CA PHE A 220 -12.38 9.97 0.09
C PHE A 220 -13.11 11.27 -0.22
N ASN A 221 -14.45 11.27 -0.13
CA ASN A 221 -15.30 12.41 -0.46
C ASN A 221 -14.98 13.03 -1.83
N GLY A 222 -14.77 12.18 -2.84
CA GLY A 222 -14.49 12.61 -4.21
C GLY A 222 -13.09 13.17 -4.46
N GLU A 223 -12.25 13.23 -3.47
CA GLU A 223 -10.84 13.67 -3.57
C GLU A 223 -9.88 12.53 -3.37
N VAL A 224 -8.67 12.61 -3.95
CA VAL A 224 -7.63 11.62 -3.76
C VAL A 224 -6.62 12.09 -2.72
N TYR A 225 -6.32 11.20 -1.79
CA TYR A 225 -5.35 11.38 -0.73
C TYR A 225 -4.22 10.37 -0.86
N ALA A 226 -3.06 10.74 -0.31
CA ALA A 226 -1.89 9.88 -0.27
C ALA A 226 -1.22 9.93 1.11
N VAL A 227 -0.71 8.80 1.56
CA VAL A 227 0.14 8.71 2.75
C VAL A 227 1.46 8.11 2.32
N ASP A 228 2.56 8.85 2.52
CA ASP A 228 3.89 8.32 2.28
C ASP A 228 4.36 7.44 3.44
N GLN A 229 5.04 6.36 3.09
CA GLN A 229 5.52 5.37 4.06
C GLN A 229 6.94 5.68 4.50
N PHE A 230 7.88 5.44 3.63
CA PHE A 230 9.30 5.48 3.94
C PHE A 230 10.08 5.99 2.74
N ARG A 231 11.13 6.77 2.96
CA ARG A 231 11.95 7.30 1.88
C ARG A 231 13.40 6.89 2.07
N ILE A 232 13.93 6.14 1.11
CA ILE A 232 15.37 5.94 0.95
C ILE A 232 15.76 6.47 -0.41
N TYR A 233 16.82 7.27 -0.43
CA TYR A 233 17.45 7.73 -1.65
C TYR A 233 18.84 7.12 -1.75
N VAL A 234 19.13 6.47 -2.86
CA VAL A 234 20.47 6.01 -3.19
C VAL A 234 20.96 6.81 -4.38
N ASP A 235 21.94 7.66 -4.15
CA ASP A 235 22.66 8.36 -5.20
C ASP A 235 23.89 7.53 -5.58
N PHE A 236 23.82 6.81 -6.69
CA PHE A 236 24.91 5.95 -7.14
C PHE A 236 26.09 6.72 -7.71
N GLU A 237 25.89 7.92 -8.25
CA GLU A 237 26.94 8.75 -8.79
C GLU A 237 27.79 9.32 -7.65
N LYS A 238 27.15 9.77 -6.59
CA LYS A 238 27.81 10.28 -5.39
C LYS A 238 28.16 9.20 -4.38
N LYS A 239 27.75 7.95 -4.60
CA LYS A 239 27.84 6.85 -3.61
C LYS A 239 27.27 7.25 -2.24
N GLU A 240 26.15 7.96 -2.26
CA GLU A 240 25.48 8.44 -1.05
C GLU A 240 24.15 7.72 -0.87
N ILE A 241 23.91 7.23 0.34
CA ILE A 241 22.61 6.76 0.76
C ILE A 241 22.03 7.83 1.67
N THR A 242 20.96 8.48 1.21
CA THR A 242 20.19 9.41 2.01
C THR A 242 18.83 8.82 2.25
N GLY A 243 18.48 8.62 3.47
CA GLY A 243 17.17 8.09 3.80
C GLY A 243 16.90 8.17 5.27
N GLY A 244 15.69 8.00 5.59
CA GLY A 244 15.21 7.95 6.93
C GLY A 244 13.71 7.82 6.91
N ALA A 245 13.14 7.38 8.02
CA ALA A 245 11.77 7.65 8.33
C ALA A 245 11.61 9.16 8.43
N GLY A 246 11.64 9.84 7.28
CA GLY A 246 11.27 11.25 7.22
C GLY A 246 9.86 11.42 7.81
N PRO A 247 9.44 12.61 8.15
CA PRO A 247 8.08 12.80 8.62
C PRO A 247 7.13 12.29 7.54
N ASN A 248 6.42 11.21 7.84
CA ASN A 248 5.29 10.78 7.03
C ASN A 248 4.29 11.93 6.97
N ALA A 249 3.53 12.01 5.92
CA ALA A 249 2.55 13.08 5.77
C ALA A 249 1.28 12.56 5.08
N LEU A 250 0.19 13.22 5.38
CA LEU A 250 -1.04 13.12 4.61
C LEU A 250 -1.02 14.20 3.54
N TRP A 251 -1.25 13.80 2.30
CA TRP A 251 -1.28 14.65 1.12
C TRP A 251 -2.64 14.58 0.45
N ARG A 252 -3.05 15.66 -0.21
CA ARG A 252 -4.20 15.70 -1.11
C ARG A 252 -3.72 16.00 -2.53
N LEU A 253 -4.29 15.28 -3.49
CA LEU A 253 -4.00 15.41 -4.90
C LEU A 253 -5.13 16.16 -5.60
N ASP A 254 -4.79 17.18 -6.39
CA ASP A 254 -5.72 17.93 -7.24
C ASP A 254 -5.06 18.19 -8.60
N GLY A 255 -5.45 17.42 -9.60
CA GLY A 255 -4.80 17.44 -10.90
C GLY A 255 -3.33 17.01 -10.79
N ARG A 256 -2.42 17.93 -11.11
CA ARG A 256 -0.96 17.72 -10.95
C ARG A 256 -0.41 18.29 -9.64
N ASN A 257 -1.25 18.97 -8.87
CA ASN A 257 -0.83 19.59 -7.63
C ASN A 257 -0.94 18.59 -6.47
N ILE A 258 0.08 18.56 -5.63
CA ILE A 258 0.14 17.72 -4.43
C ILE A 258 0.32 18.64 -3.25
N LYS A 259 -0.69 18.70 -2.39
CA LYS A 259 -0.71 19.57 -1.21
C LYS A 259 -0.54 18.73 0.06
N LYS A 260 0.48 19.04 0.86
CA LYS A 260 0.60 18.47 2.19
C LYS A 260 -0.47 19.06 3.12
N LEU A 261 -1.22 18.19 3.78
CA LEU A 261 -2.26 18.57 4.72
C LEU A 261 -1.77 18.54 6.16
N SER A 262 -1.11 17.46 6.55
CA SER A 262 -0.60 17.29 7.91
C SER A 262 0.70 16.48 7.91
N ASN A 263 1.55 16.74 8.90
CA ASN A 263 2.69 15.89 9.18
C ASN A 263 2.24 14.75 10.09
N LEU A 264 2.70 13.55 9.79
CA LEU A 264 2.50 12.36 10.61
C LEU A 264 3.81 12.03 11.34
N PRO A 265 3.74 11.31 12.45
CA PRO A 265 4.94 10.91 13.18
C PRO A 265 5.91 10.12 12.29
N ALA A 266 7.20 10.34 12.48
CA ALA A 266 8.24 9.57 11.82
C ALA A 266 8.22 8.10 12.27
N GLY A 267 8.60 7.18 11.38
CA GLY A 267 8.68 5.75 11.69
C GLY A 267 7.34 5.03 11.67
N LEU A 268 6.28 5.68 11.21
CA LEU A 268 4.93 5.11 11.20
C LEU A 268 4.81 3.88 10.30
N ASN A 269 5.52 3.83 9.19
CA ASN A 269 5.45 2.77 8.18
C ASN A 269 4.00 2.35 7.85
N ALA A 270 3.28 3.24 7.18
CA ALA A 270 1.88 3.03 6.82
C ALA A 270 1.78 1.99 5.68
N GLY A 271 1.35 0.77 5.97
CA GLY A 271 1.10 -0.26 4.95
C GLY A 271 -0.08 0.12 4.06
N SER A 272 -1.17 0.56 4.68
CA SER A 272 -2.36 1.11 4.02
C SER A 272 -3.03 2.12 4.95
N PHE A 273 -3.95 2.90 4.43
CA PHE A 273 -4.74 3.83 5.24
C PHE A 273 -6.17 3.95 4.73
N GLU A 274 -7.03 4.47 5.58
CA GLU A 274 -8.40 4.86 5.26
C GLU A 274 -8.75 6.19 5.93
N LEU A 275 -9.78 6.84 5.43
CA LEU A 275 -10.29 8.09 5.95
C LEU A 275 -11.75 7.91 6.39
N LEU A 276 -12.07 8.36 7.59
CA LEU A 276 -13.42 8.32 8.14
C LEU A 276 -13.71 9.62 8.91
N ARG A 277 -14.57 10.49 8.37
CA ARG A 277 -14.81 11.84 8.91
C ARG A 277 -13.50 12.64 9.02
N ASP A 278 -13.11 13.08 10.22
CA ASP A 278 -11.86 13.78 10.50
C ASP A 278 -10.73 12.83 10.95
N ASN A 279 -10.94 11.51 10.87
CA ASN A 279 -9.97 10.50 11.26
C ASN A 279 -9.19 9.95 10.08
N LEU A 280 -7.88 9.86 10.23
CA LEU A 280 -6.98 9.11 9.40
C LEU A 280 -6.64 7.80 10.11
N ILE A 281 -7.06 6.68 9.54
CA ILE A 281 -6.86 5.34 10.06
C ILE A 281 -5.71 4.70 9.29
N ILE A 282 -4.65 4.31 9.98
CA ILE A 282 -3.45 3.75 9.38
C ILE A 282 -3.23 2.32 9.85
N CYS A 283 -3.11 1.40 8.91
CA CYS A 283 -2.60 0.06 9.15
C CYS A 283 -1.07 0.12 9.13
N SER A 284 -0.45 -0.07 10.29
CA SER A 284 1.00 0.00 10.44
C SER A 284 1.61 -1.38 10.70
N PRO A 285 2.20 -2.03 9.67
CA PRO A 285 2.85 -3.32 9.84
C PRO A 285 4.00 -3.31 10.84
N PHE A 286 4.77 -2.22 10.87
CA PHE A 286 5.89 -2.08 11.79
C PHE A 286 5.45 -2.08 13.26
N HIS A 287 4.30 -1.49 13.55
CA HIS A 287 3.72 -1.47 14.89
C HIS A 287 2.74 -2.62 15.13
N SER A 288 2.44 -3.41 14.10
CA SER A 288 1.42 -4.47 14.13
C SER A 288 0.08 -3.96 14.67
N ALA A 289 -0.31 -2.75 14.27
CA ALA A 289 -1.46 -2.04 14.83
C ALA A 289 -2.24 -1.25 13.77
N VAL A 290 -3.52 -1.07 14.04
CA VAL A 290 -4.37 -0.10 13.35
C VAL A 290 -4.50 1.13 14.24
N MET A 291 -4.02 2.25 13.72
CA MET A 291 -3.79 3.48 14.45
C MET A 291 -4.66 4.61 13.92
N VAL A 292 -5.13 5.47 14.80
CA VAL A 292 -5.98 6.62 14.45
C VAL A 292 -5.22 7.91 14.70
N PHE A 293 -5.28 8.79 13.70
CA PHE A 293 -4.72 10.13 13.73
C PHE A 293 -5.79 11.15 13.37
N ASN A 294 -5.67 12.35 13.90
CA ASN A 294 -6.48 13.46 13.43
C ASN A 294 -5.99 13.90 12.04
N MET A 295 -6.89 13.88 11.06
CA MET A 295 -6.57 14.18 9.66
C MET A 295 -6.03 15.61 9.46
N LYS A 296 -6.51 16.59 10.24
CA LYS A 296 -6.17 18.02 10.05
C LYS A 296 -4.78 18.37 10.55
N ASN A 297 -4.33 17.76 11.64
CA ASN A 297 -3.05 18.10 12.28
C ASN A 297 -2.07 16.93 12.40
N GLY A 298 -2.46 15.72 12.00
CA GLY A 298 -1.62 14.52 12.05
C GLY A 298 -1.34 13.99 13.46
N LYS A 299 -2.03 14.52 14.47
CA LYS A 299 -1.82 14.09 15.87
C LYS A 299 -2.34 12.67 16.05
N TYR A 300 -1.49 11.81 16.64
CA TYR A 300 -1.91 10.48 17.09
C TYR A 300 -3.01 10.58 18.16
N MET A 301 -4.01 9.76 18.02
CA MET A 301 -5.16 9.71 18.93
C MET A 301 -5.21 8.41 19.73
N SER A 302 -5.18 7.26 19.05
CA SER A 302 -5.26 5.95 19.71
C SER A 302 -4.86 4.82 18.77
N ASN A 303 -4.61 3.63 19.33
CA ASN A 303 -4.72 2.36 18.61
C ASN A 303 -6.15 1.85 18.75
N ILE A 304 -6.70 1.31 17.68
CA ILE A 304 -8.03 0.67 17.70
C ILE A 304 -7.96 -0.85 17.57
N TYR A 305 -6.83 -1.37 17.12
CA TYR A 305 -6.61 -2.80 17.00
C TYR A 305 -5.11 -3.11 17.01
N GLU A 306 -4.73 -4.20 17.63
CA GLU A 306 -3.37 -4.71 17.67
C GLU A 306 -3.37 -6.21 17.35
N VAL A 307 -2.35 -6.66 16.64
CA VAL A 307 -2.11 -8.07 16.28
C VAL A 307 -0.68 -8.45 16.61
N ASP A 308 -0.40 -9.74 16.78
CA ASP A 308 0.97 -10.21 17.02
C ASP A 308 1.91 -9.85 15.88
N LYS A 309 1.42 -9.93 14.64
CA LYS A 309 2.15 -9.56 13.43
C LYS A 309 1.17 -9.17 12.32
N MET A 310 1.35 -7.99 11.74
CA MET A 310 0.65 -7.53 10.55
C MET A 310 1.54 -7.74 9.32
N ASP A 311 0.95 -8.15 8.19
CA ASP A 311 1.68 -8.31 6.93
C ASP A 311 2.15 -6.95 6.39
N TYR A 312 3.33 -6.91 5.78
CA TYR A 312 3.87 -5.65 5.23
C TYR A 312 3.06 -5.11 4.06
N LYS A 313 2.48 -5.98 3.26
CA LYS A 313 1.63 -5.62 2.12
C LYS A 313 0.16 -5.74 2.51
N THR A 314 -0.30 -4.88 3.42
CA THR A 314 -1.72 -4.81 3.78
C THR A 314 -2.44 -3.79 2.94
N TYR A 315 -3.69 -4.08 2.62
CA TYR A 315 -4.62 -3.14 1.99
C TYR A 315 -5.88 -3.07 2.84
N ALA A 316 -6.49 -1.91 2.87
CA ALA A 316 -7.67 -1.68 3.70
C ALA A 316 -8.79 -1.05 2.89
N SER A 317 -10.03 -1.29 3.31
CA SER A 317 -11.22 -0.60 2.79
C SER A 317 -12.32 -0.58 3.84
N ILE A 318 -13.12 0.49 3.86
CA ILE A 318 -14.22 0.68 4.82
C ILE A 318 -15.57 0.46 4.14
N TYR A 319 -16.48 -0.21 4.87
CA TYR A 319 -17.90 -0.23 4.55
C TYR A 319 -18.74 -0.10 5.82
N GLY A 320 -19.59 0.93 5.85
CA GLY A 320 -20.37 1.25 7.04
C GLY A 320 -19.48 1.58 8.23
N SER A 321 -19.60 0.81 9.30
CA SER A 321 -18.79 0.92 10.51
C SER A 321 -17.66 -0.10 10.60
N ASP A 322 -17.35 -0.78 9.51
CA ASP A 322 -16.35 -1.85 9.51
C ASP A 322 -15.17 -1.53 8.59
N LEU A 323 -13.97 -1.79 9.08
CA LEU A 323 -12.72 -1.77 8.34
C LEU A 323 -12.33 -3.21 7.99
N TYR A 324 -12.08 -3.45 6.70
CA TYR A 324 -11.58 -4.73 6.20
C TYR A 324 -10.13 -4.56 5.77
N ILE A 325 -9.26 -5.46 6.23
CA ILE A 325 -7.82 -5.43 5.97
C ILE A 325 -7.40 -6.78 5.38
N THR A 326 -6.70 -6.76 4.26
CA THR A 326 -6.09 -7.97 3.70
C THR A 326 -4.78 -8.30 4.39
N GLU A 327 -4.53 -9.59 4.60
CA GLU A 327 -3.26 -10.16 5.04
C GLU A 327 -2.77 -11.17 3.98
N PRO A 328 -2.04 -10.70 2.96
CA PRO A 328 -1.66 -11.53 1.81
C PRO A 328 -0.81 -12.74 2.14
N GLU A 329 0.15 -12.60 3.07
CA GLU A 329 1.02 -13.71 3.49
C GLU A 329 0.25 -14.82 4.21
N LYS A 330 -0.85 -14.46 4.86
CA LYS A 330 -1.71 -15.40 5.61
C LYS A 330 -2.90 -15.89 4.80
N GLY A 331 -3.18 -15.29 3.64
CA GLY A 331 -4.35 -15.58 2.83
C GLY A 331 -5.67 -15.25 3.53
N LYS A 332 -5.75 -14.14 4.26
CA LYS A 332 -6.86 -13.77 5.14
C LYS A 332 -7.35 -12.35 4.93
N ILE A 333 -8.53 -12.09 5.49
CA ILE A 333 -9.08 -10.75 5.68
C ILE A 333 -9.39 -10.59 7.18
N LEU A 334 -9.02 -9.45 7.74
CA LEU A 334 -9.44 -9.02 9.08
C LEU A 334 -10.62 -8.07 8.94
N LYS A 335 -11.56 -8.15 9.88
CA LYS A 335 -12.67 -7.22 10.04
C LYS A 335 -12.58 -6.56 11.41
N ILE A 336 -12.58 -5.23 11.45
CA ILE A 336 -12.44 -4.43 12.66
C ILE A 336 -13.58 -3.44 12.72
N SER A 337 -14.31 -3.42 13.86
CA SER A 337 -15.37 -2.44 14.06
C SER A 337 -14.81 -1.04 14.32
N LEU A 338 -15.37 -0.05 13.63
CA LEU A 338 -15.06 1.39 13.80
C LEU A 338 -16.16 2.14 14.56
N GLU A 339 -17.11 1.45 15.18
CA GLU A 339 -18.23 2.09 15.91
C GLU A 339 -17.76 3.11 16.94
N LYS A 340 -16.63 2.85 17.60
CA LYS A 340 -16.05 3.77 18.59
C LYS A 340 -15.47 5.06 17.98
N LEU A 341 -15.35 5.14 16.65
CA LEU A 341 -14.89 6.33 15.94
C LEU A 341 -16.06 7.11 15.29
N GLN A 342 -17.26 6.59 15.38
CA GLN A 342 -18.49 7.23 14.91
C GLN A 342 -19.07 8.14 15.99
#